data_e20430cd56afc1780193213355e45785
#
_entry.id   e20430cd56afc1780193213355e45785
#
_cell.length_a   1.000
_cell.length_b   1.000
_cell.length_c   1.000
_cell.angle_alpha   90.00
_cell.angle_beta   90.00
_cell.angle_gamma   90.00
#
_symmetry.space_group_name_H-M   'P 1'
#
loop_
_entity.id
_entity.type
_entity.pdbx_description
1 polymer ?
#
loop_
_entity_poly.entity_id
_entity_poly.type
_entity_poly.pdbx_seq_one_letter_code
_entity_poly.pdbx_strand_id
1 'polypeptide(L)'
;KVLHLLSMYEGITISEMLKKLKVTKQSLNRVLKDLIKMETIFFQKNQQDTRVKHIFLNDEGKKIFEEIFITQKKRIYTALLNSSSEQVINFDNVLKKIINE
;
A
#
# COMPACT_ATOMS: atom_id res chain seq x y z
N LYS A 1 -0.27 -1.64 -4.69
CA LYS A 1 0.27 -2.61 -3.71
C LYS A 1 1.35 -2.00 -2.84
N VAL A 2 2.32 -1.31 -3.44
CA VAL A 2 3.40 -0.67 -2.67
C VAL A 2 2.86 0.39 -1.72
N LEU A 3 1.99 1.28 -2.22
CA LEU A 3 1.38 2.32 -1.38
C LEU A 3 0.54 1.73 -0.25
N HIS A 4 -0.19 0.67 -0.54
CA HIS A 4 -1.00 -0.02 0.47
C HIS A 4 -0.10 -0.61 1.58
N LEU A 5 0.98 -1.25 1.20
CA LEU A 5 1.93 -1.83 2.14
C LEU A 5 2.57 -0.76 3.02
N LEU A 6 2.94 0.38 2.42
CA LEU A 6 3.50 1.51 3.16
C LEU A 6 2.51 2.13 4.13
N SER A 7 1.22 2.13 3.79
CA SER A 7 0.19 2.66 4.69
C SER A 7 -0.06 1.75 5.88
N MET A 8 0.07 0.43 5.70
CA MET A 8 -0.14 -0.54 6.77
C MET A 8 1.07 -0.70 7.70
N TYR A 9 2.27 -0.58 7.14
CA TYR A 9 3.51 -0.83 7.89
C TYR A 9 4.40 0.39 7.83
N GLU A 10 4.14 1.37 8.69
CA GLU A 10 4.98 2.57 8.78
C GLU A 10 6.40 2.18 9.22
N GLY A 11 7.38 2.67 8.48
CA GLY A 11 8.77 2.37 8.78
C GLY A 11 9.26 1.02 8.29
N ILE A 12 8.55 0.41 7.34
CA ILE A 12 8.97 -0.86 6.73
C ILE A 12 10.30 -0.69 6.01
N THR A 13 11.16 -1.71 6.05
CA THR A 13 12.43 -1.71 5.32
C THR A 13 12.25 -2.30 3.92
N ILE A 14 13.23 -2.05 3.05
CA ILE A 14 13.23 -2.62 1.69
C ILE A 14 13.24 -4.15 1.74
N SER A 15 14.02 -4.73 2.66
CA SER A 15 14.08 -6.19 2.83
C SER A 15 12.73 -6.77 3.20
N GLU A 16 12.01 -6.11 4.12
CA GLU A 16 10.68 -6.54 4.52
C GLU A 16 9.67 -6.42 3.38
N MET A 17 9.75 -5.35 2.58
CA MET A 17 8.90 -5.17 1.41
C MET A 17 9.12 -6.27 0.38
N LEU A 18 10.38 -6.64 0.12
CA LEU A 18 10.71 -7.70 -0.82
C LEU A 18 10.11 -9.04 -0.40
N LYS A 19 10.15 -9.34 0.91
CA LYS A 19 9.56 -10.56 1.43
C LYS A 19 8.04 -10.59 1.27
N LYS A 20 7.39 -9.46 1.48
CA LYS A 20 5.91 -9.38 1.44
C LYS A 20 5.36 -9.30 0.02
N LEU A 21 6.05 -8.61 -0.89
CA LEU A 21 5.58 -8.39 -2.25
C LEU A 21 5.99 -9.48 -3.23
N LYS A 22 7.03 -10.25 -2.91
CA LYS A 22 7.57 -11.30 -3.79
C LYS A 22 7.93 -10.76 -5.18
N VAL A 23 8.52 -9.56 -5.21
CA VAL A 23 8.99 -8.92 -6.45
C VAL A 23 10.52 -8.85 -6.43
N THR A 24 11.11 -8.52 -7.58
CA THR A 24 12.56 -8.34 -7.67
C THR A 24 12.96 -7.03 -7.02
N LYS A 25 14.22 -6.98 -6.54
CA LYS A 25 14.78 -5.75 -5.97
C LYS A 25 14.79 -4.62 -7.00
N GLN A 26 15.09 -4.95 -8.27
CA GLN A 26 15.11 -3.95 -9.35
C GLN A 26 13.73 -3.34 -9.60
N SER A 27 12.68 -4.17 -9.62
CA SER A 27 11.31 -3.70 -9.81
C SER A 27 10.87 -2.80 -8.65
N LEU A 28 11.19 -3.20 -7.42
CA LEU A 28 10.85 -2.41 -6.25
C LEU A 28 11.57 -1.06 -6.26
N ASN A 29 12.87 -1.06 -6.56
CA ASN A 29 13.66 0.16 -6.62
C ASN A 29 13.10 1.14 -7.66
N ARG A 30 12.63 0.64 -8.80
CA ARG A 30 12.01 1.47 -9.84
C ARG A 30 10.75 2.17 -9.32
N VAL A 31 9.88 1.40 -8.66
CA VAL A 31 8.65 1.95 -8.08
C VAL A 31 8.97 2.98 -7.00
N LEU A 32 9.93 2.68 -6.12
CA LEU A 32 10.33 3.62 -5.07
C LEU A 32 10.91 4.91 -5.63
N LYS A 33 11.69 4.85 -6.71
CA LYS A 33 12.20 6.04 -7.39
C LYS A 33 11.06 6.91 -7.91
N ASP A 34 10.04 6.30 -8.51
CA ASP A 34 8.88 7.02 -9.02
C ASP A 34 8.12 7.70 -7.88
N LEU A 35 7.94 7.01 -6.76
CA LEU A 35 7.27 7.56 -5.58
C LEU A 35 8.06 8.72 -4.97
N ILE A 36 9.38 8.65 -4.98
CA ILE A 36 10.24 9.75 -4.52
C ILE A 36 10.07 10.97 -5.42
N LYS A 37 10.04 10.76 -6.76
CA LYS A 37 9.81 11.85 -7.71
C LYS A 37 8.46 12.52 -7.51
N MET A 38 7.45 11.75 -7.11
CA MET A 38 6.12 12.27 -6.79
C MET A 38 6.04 12.92 -5.42
N GLU A 39 7.12 12.88 -4.66
CA GLU A 39 7.21 13.43 -3.31
C GLU A 39 6.17 12.84 -2.36
N THR A 40 5.94 11.53 -2.46
CA THR A 40 4.94 10.81 -1.65
C THR A 40 5.55 10.01 -0.51
N ILE A 41 6.83 9.69 -0.59
CA ILE A 41 7.54 8.91 0.42
C ILE A 41 8.82 9.59 0.85
N PHE A 42 9.32 9.21 2.02
CA PHE A 42 10.63 9.61 2.50
C PHE A 42 11.31 8.44 3.22
N PHE A 43 12.63 8.51 3.32
CA PHE A 43 13.44 7.51 4.00
C PHE A 43 14.00 8.07 5.30
N GLN A 44 14.06 7.21 6.31
CA GLN A 44 14.71 7.53 7.57
C GLN A 44 15.72 6.45 7.89
N LYS A 45 16.97 6.82 8.16
CA LYS A 45 18.02 5.87 8.48
C LYS A 45 17.81 5.31 9.87
N ASN A 46 18.10 4.01 10.03
CA ASN A 46 18.11 3.38 11.33
C ASN A 46 19.27 3.95 12.16
N GLN A 47 19.00 4.27 13.43
CA GLN A 47 20.00 4.87 14.31
C GLN A 47 21.14 3.91 14.65
N GLN A 48 20.86 2.63 14.72
CA GLN A 48 21.86 1.60 15.08
C GLN A 48 22.65 1.11 13.87
N ASP A 49 22.00 1.05 12.69
CA ASP A 49 22.62 0.62 11.44
C ASP A 49 22.19 1.55 10.31
N THR A 50 23.08 2.47 9.93
CA THR A 50 22.79 3.48 8.91
C THR A 50 22.62 2.92 7.50
N ARG A 51 22.95 1.63 7.29
CA ARG A 51 22.71 0.95 6.02
C ARG A 51 21.26 0.54 5.86
N VAL A 52 20.52 0.45 6.96
CA VAL A 52 19.10 0.13 6.96
C VAL A 52 18.29 1.40 6.87
N LYS A 53 17.37 1.46 5.90
CA LYS A 53 16.48 2.60 5.70
C LYS A 53 15.05 2.18 5.90
N HIS A 54 14.33 2.96 6.67
CA HIS A 54 12.89 2.79 6.90
C HIS A 54 12.13 3.72 5.95
N ILE A 55 11.06 3.23 5.37
CA ILE A 55 10.28 3.96 4.36
C ILE A 55 8.96 4.41 4.99
N PHE A 56 8.63 5.68 4.79
CA PHE A 56 7.39 6.28 5.31
C PHE A 56 6.65 6.99 4.19
N LEU A 57 5.33 6.96 4.24
CA LEU A 57 4.51 7.87 3.44
C LEU A 57 4.53 9.25 4.10
N ASN A 58 4.72 10.30 3.30
CA ASN A 58 4.50 11.66 3.79
C ASN A 58 3.00 11.97 3.77
N ASP A 59 2.62 13.18 4.16
CA ASP A 59 1.20 13.58 4.22
C ASP A 59 0.54 13.52 2.85
N GLU A 60 1.25 13.93 1.79
CA GLU A 60 0.76 13.84 0.41
C GLU A 60 0.53 12.40 -0.01
N GLY A 61 1.46 11.50 0.30
CA GLY A 61 1.35 10.08 -0.01
C GLY A 61 0.15 9.44 0.68
N LYS A 62 -0.07 9.77 1.94
CA LYS A 62 -1.23 9.29 2.69
C LYS A 62 -2.54 9.77 2.09
N LYS A 63 -2.59 11.02 1.68
CA LYS A 63 -3.77 11.63 1.07
C LYS A 63 -4.10 10.96 -0.27
N ILE A 64 -3.10 10.77 -1.12
CA ILE A 64 -3.26 10.11 -2.41
C ILE A 64 -3.75 8.68 -2.22
N PHE A 65 -3.17 7.95 -1.28
CA PHE A 65 -3.59 6.59 -0.97
C PHE A 65 -5.06 6.54 -0.54
N GLU A 66 -5.47 7.43 0.35
CA GLU A 66 -6.86 7.50 0.81
C GLU A 66 -7.82 7.78 -0.33
N GLU A 67 -7.49 8.71 -1.22
CA GLU A 67 -8.32 9.04 -2.39
C GLU A 67 -8.48 7.84 -3.32
N ILE A 68 -7.40 7.13 -3.61
CA ILE A 68 -7.43 5.94 -4.45
C ILE A 68 -8.28 4.85 -3.79
N PHE A 69 -8.10 4.62 -2.50
CA PHE A 69 -8.83 3.61 -1.76
C PHE A 69 -10.33 3.89 -1.74
N ILE A 70 -10.71 5.14 -1.46
CA ILE A 70 -12.13 5.55 -1.44
C ILE A 70 -12.74 5.38 -2.83
N THR A 71 -12.05 5.78 -3.89
CA THR A 71 -12.55 5.67 -5.27
C THR A 71 -12.76 4.23 -5.66
N GLN A 72 -11.82 3.34 -5.36
CA GLN A 72 -11.95 1.92 -5.65
C GLN A 72 -13.09 1.29 -4.87
N LYS A 73 -13.22 1.64 -3.60
CA LYS A 73 -14.31 1.15 -2.75
C LYS A 73 -15.66 1.54 -3.31
N LYS A 74 -15.82 2.79 -3.73
CA LYS A 74 -17.08 3.27 -4.34
C LYS A 74 -17.42 2.51 -5.61
N ARG A 75 -16.45 2.27 -6.48
CA ARG A 75 -16.66 1.50 -7.73
C ARG A 75 -17.13 0.08 -7.44
N ILE A 76 -16.51 -0.55 -6.45
CA ILE A 76 -16.86 -1.91 -6.05
C ILE A 76 -18.27 -1.96 -5.50
N TYR A 77 -18.63 -1.06 -4.59
CA TYR A 77 -19.97 -1.01 -4.02
C TYR A 77 -21.04 -0.73 -5.08
N THR A 78 -20.77 0.18 -6.02
CA THR A 78 -21.70 0.44 -7.12
C THR A 78 -21.94 -0.80 -7.96
N ALA A 79 -20.89 -1.55 -8.28
CA ALA A 79 -21.01 -2.80 -9.03
C ALA A 79 -21.82 -3.84 -8.26
N LEU A 80 -21.67 -3.89 -6.93
CA LEU A 80 -22.33 -4.86 -6.07
C LEU A 80 -23.81 -4.54 -5.82
N LEU A 81 -24.27 -3.31 -6.06
CA LEU A 81 -25.68 -2.93 -5.89
C LEU A 81 -26.62 -3.79 -6.75
N ASN A 82 -26.13 -4.34 -7.86
CA ASN A 82 -26.88 -5.22 -8.75
C ASN A 82 -26.68 -6.70 -8.43
N SER A 83 -25.99 -7.03 -7.33
CA SER A 83 -25.68 -8.40 -6.93
C SER A 83 -26.57 -8.82 -5.76
N SER A 84 -26.65 -10.14 -5.50
CA SER A 84 -27.40 -10.66 -4.36
C SER A 84 -26.75 -10.24 -3.04
N SER A 85 -27.55 -10.18 -1.96
CA SER A 85 -27.02 -9.85 -0.63
C SER A 85 -25.91 -10.79 -0.18
N GLU A 86 -26.02 -12.07 -0.50
CA GLU A 86 -25.02 -13.07 -0.17
C GLU A 86 -23.70 -12.78 -0.90
N GLN A 87 -23.78 -12.44 -2.18
CA GLN A 87 -22.58 -12.09 -2.97
C GLN A 87 -21.90 -10.85 -2.41
N VAL A 88 -22.65 -9.85 -1.98
CA VAL A 88 -22.12 -8.63 -1.37
C VAL A 88 -21.40 -8.95 -0.08
N ILE A 89 -21.98 -9.76 0.79
CA ILE A 89 -21.36 -10.15 2.07
C ILE A 89 -20.09 -10.94 1.83
N ASN A 90 -20.10 -11.90 0.93
CA ASN A 90 -18.92 -12.71 0.61
C ASN A 90 -17.79 -11.86 0.05
N PHE A 91 -18.11 -10.93 -0.83
CA PHE A 91 -17.12 -10.01 -1.40
C PHE A 91 -16.51 -9.11 -0.31
N ASP A 92 -17.33 -8.56 0.56
CA ASP A 92 -16.88 -7.70 1.65
C ASP A 92 -15.93 -8.45 2.59
N ASN A 93 -16.23 -9.71 2.90
CA ASN A 93 -15.38 -10.57 3.72
C ASN A 93 -14.02 -10.82 3.05
N VAL A 94 -14.01 -11.09 1.74
CA VAL A 94 -12.77 -11.28 0.99
C VAL A 94 -11.95 -9.99 0.96
N LEU A 95 -12.60 -8.85 0.72
CA LEU A 95 -11.96 -7.55 0.67
C LEU A 95 -11.31 -7.20 2.02
N LYS A 96 -11.99 -7.48 3.13
CA LYS A 96 -11.45 -7.27 4.46
C LYS A 96 -10.19 -8.09 4.72
N LYS A 97 -10.16 -9.33 4.26
CA LYS A 97 -8.96 -10.17 4.36
C LYS A 97 -7.78 -9.59 3.57
N ILE A 98 -8.04 -9.09 2.38
CA ILE A 98 -7.00 -8.49 1.54
C ILE A 98 -6.44 -7.22 2.18
N ILE A 99 -7.32 -6.38 2.74
CA ILE A 99 -6.93 -5.09 3.34
C ILE A 99 -6.21 -5.29 4.66
N ASN A 100 -6.61 -6.28 5.45
CA ASN A 100 -6.09 -6.52 6.81
C ASN A 100 -4.86 -7.43 6.86
N GLU A 101 -4.41 -7.95 5.72
CA GLU A 101 -3.18 -8.76 5.65
C GLU A 101 -1.95 -7.88 5.36
#